data_5d02565edd24e7df65ba49701c17bc6b
#
_entry.id   5d02565edd24e7df65ba49701c17bc6b
#
_cell.length_a   1.000
_cell.length_b   1.000
_cell.length_c   1.000
_cell.angle_alpha   90.00
_cell.angle_beta   90.00
_cell.angle_gamma   90.00
#
_symmetry.space_group_name_H-M   'P 1'
#
loop_
_entity.id
_entity.type
_entity.pdbx_description
1 polymer ?
#
loop_
_entity_poly.entity_id
_entity_poly.type
_entity_poly.pdbx_seq_one_letter_code
_entity_poly.pdbx_strand_id
1 'polypeptide(L)'
;MSPYEAARGLLSAARGPRRVIRQVAEVSRGLANFSSLLNPSTTASSLNGPIGPHRRWDWARARLGDVKQIRKTHGGTVNDVVLAAITNGFRELLLSRGEPVAGRVIRTLVPVSVRSHEERGSYDNKVSAMFAELPVEIEDPVRRLDALHEQMQHLKHSGQAVAAERLTALGGFAPAMLLALAGRVGTRLPQSAINTVTTNVPGPQQPLYLAGKRMLEAFPFVPLGGQVRVGVAIFSYDGGINFGVTGDLDSSPDIGVLCRGIEDGIAQLLSPAAPSAPTRSERAKPRSRRPSRAT
;
A
#
# COMPACT_ATOMS: atom_id res chain seq x y z
N MET A 1 -5.83 -2.54 36.66
CA MET A 1 -6.02 -4.00 36.59
C MET A 1 -5.54 -4.62 37.88
N SER A 2 -6.38 -5.46 38.47
CA SER A 2 -6.10 -6.16 39.72
C SER A 2 -5.09 -7.30 39.48
N PRO A 3 -4.18 -7.58 40.43
CA PRO A 3 -3.27 -8.75 40.33
C PRO A 3 -4.00 -10.08 40.08
N TYR A 4 -5.28 -10.11 40.43
CA TYR A 4 -6.17 -11.26 40.24
C TYR A 4 -6.52 -11.54 38.78
N GLU A 5 -6.61 -10.51 37.95
CA GLU A 5 -6.89 -10.65 36.49
C GLU A 5 -5.64 -11.14 35.74
N ALA A 6 -4.46 -10.71 36.16
CA ALA A 6 -3.20 -11.20 35.61
C ALA A 6 -2.97 -12.68 35.90
N ALA A 7 -3.28 -13.14 37.13
CA ALA A 7 -3.20 -14.55 37.54
C ALA A 7 -4.23 -15.42 36.79
N ARG A 8 -5.43 -14.94 36.54
CA ARG A 8 -6.45 -15.62 35.72
C ARG A 8 -6.03 -15.78 34.26
N GLY A 9 -5.35 -14.77 33.68
CA GLY A 9 -4.78 -14.85 32.33
C GLY A 9 -3.72 -15.94 32.18
N LEU A 10 -2.82 -16.06 33.18
CA LEU A 10 -1.79 -17.11 33.23
C LEU A 10 -2.38 -18.51 33.39
N LEU A 11 -3.40 -18.69 34.22
CA LEU A 11 -4.09 -19.95 34.42
C LEU A 11 -4.93 -20.40 33.22
N SER A 12 -5.47 -19.47 32.43
CA SER A 12 -6.18 -19.78 31.19
C SER A 12 -5.22 -20.21 30.07
N ALA A 13 -3.99 -19.70 30.04
CA ALA A 13 -2.93 -20.11 29.12
C ALA A 13 -2.47 -21.55 29.34
N ALA A 14 -2.48 -22.02 30.60
CA ALA A 14 -2.09 -23.40 30.94
C ALA A 14 -3.10 -24.47 30.50
N ARG A 15 -4.36 -24.07 30.21
CA ARG A 15 -5.45 -25.02 29.85
C ARG A 15 -5.57 -25.33 28.36
N GLY A 16 -4.73 -24.69 27.48
CA GLY A 16 -4.78 -24.93 26.05
C GLY A 16 -3.43 -24.83 25.35
N PRO A 17 -2.48 -25.80 25.58
CA PRO A 17 -1.13 -25.72 25.01
C PRO A 17 -1.12 -25.60 23.49
N ARG A 18 -2.10 -26.20 22.79
CA ARG A 18 -2.25 -26.05 21.31
C ARG A 18 -2.61 -24.64 20.86
N ARG A 19 -3.35 -23.88 21.68
CA ARG A 19 -3.71 -22.49 21.40
C ARG A 19 -2.50 -21.56 21.55
N VAL A 20 -1.70 -21.78 22.59
CA VAL A 20 -0.47 -21.02 22.85
C VAL A 20 0.58 -21.30 21.76
N ILE A 21 0.78 -22.57 21.38
CA ILE A 21 1.71 -22.95 20.31
C ILE A 21 1.28 -22.33 18.97
N ARG A 22 -0.01 -22.33 18.66
CA ARG A 22 -0.54 -21.70 17.44
C ARG A 22 -0.33 -20.19 17.46
N GLN A 23 -0.57 -19.53 18.60
CA GLN A 23 -0.35 -18.08 18.77
C GLN A 23 1.15 -17.73 18.67
N VAL A 24 2.03 -18.50 19.28
CA VAL A 24 3.49 -18.31 19.18
C VAL A 24 3.95 -18.53 17.73
N ALA A 25 3.43 -19.54 17.03
CA ALA A 25 3.77 -19.79 15.62
C ALA A 25 3.23 -18.69 14.67
N GLU A 26 2.11 -18.05 14.99
CA GLU A 26 1.57 -16.91 14.25
C GLU A 26 2.40 -15.65 14.51
N VAL A 27 2.79 -15.41 15.75
CA VAL A 27 3.67 -14.28 16.14
C VAL A 27 5.07 -14.46 15.54
N SER A 28 5.64 -15.67 15.58
CA SER A 28 6.96 -15.93 15.00
C SER A 28 6.97 -15.81 13.48
N ARG A 29 5.90 -16.22 12.80
CA ARG A 29 5.72 -15.95 11.35
C ARG A 29 5.57 -14.46 11.07
N GLY A 30 4.81 -13.73 11.88
CA GLY A 30 4.70 -12.27 11.79
C GLY A 30 6.05 -11.57 11.99
N LEU A 31 6.86 -12.02 12.95
CA LEU A 31 8.21 -11.49 13.20
C LEU A 31 9.21 -11.88 12.09
N ALA A 32 9.12 -13.08 11.52
CA ALA A 32 9.93 -13.48 10.37
C ALA A 32 9.59 -12.63 9.12
N ASN A 33 8.32 -12.36 8.88
CA ASN A 33 7.89 -11.45 7.83
C ASN A 33 8.32 -10.01 8.12
N PHE A 34 8.36 -9.59 9.39
CA PHE A 34 8.88 -8.28 9.79
C PHE A 34 10.40 -8.19 9.61
N SER A 35 11.14 -9.27 9.85
CA SER A 35 12.61 -9.30 9.61
C SER A 35 12.96 -9.23 8.13
N SER A 36 12.09 -9.73 7.23
CA SER A 36 12.27 -9.55 5.78
C SER A 36 12.11 -8.09 5.34
N LEU A 37 11.34 -7.28 6.10
CA LEU A 37 11.22 -5.83 5.89
C LEU A 37 12.49 -5.07 6.28
N LEU A 38 13.31 -5.65 7.17
CA LEU A 38 14.60 -5.07 7.56
C LEU A 38 15.70 -5.40 6.54
N ASN A 39 15.42 -6.25 5.55
CA ASN A 39 16.36 -6.53 4.48
C ASN A 39 16.46 -5.30 3.56
N PRO A 40 17.63 -4.67 3.42
CA PRO A 40 17.82 -3.44 2.64
C PRO A 40 17.80 -3.70 1.12
N SER A 41 16.87 -4.57 0.64
CA SER A 41 16.74 -4.85 -0.79
C SER A 41 16.09 -3.68 -1.58
N THR A 42 15.62 -2.65 -0.88
CA THR A 42 15.20 -1.42 -1.56
C THR A 42 16.43 -0.61 -1.91
N THR A 43 16.77 -0.59 -3.17
CA THR A 43 17.81 0.31 -3.72
C THR A 43 17.58 1.74 -3.23
N ALA A 44 18.62 2.42 -2.80
CA ALA A 44 18.54 3.83 -2.42
C ALA A 44 17.75 4.61 -3.48
N SER A 45 16.69 5.26 -3.07
CA SER A 45 15.78 6.00 -3.94
C SER A 45 15.75 7.46 -3.51
N SER A 46 15.52 8.36 -4.47
CA SER A 46 15.25 9.77 -4.19
C SER A 46 14.03 10.02 -3.31
N LEU A 47 13.19 8.98 -3.12
CA LEU A 47 12.00 9.04 -2.25
C LEU A 47 12.32 9.02 -0.76
N ASN A 48 13.56 8.69 -0.37
CA ASN A 48 14.00 8.64 1.02
C ASN A 48 15.15 9.58 1.29
N GLY A 49 15.17 10.12 2.50
CA GLY A 49 16.25 10.96 3.01
C GLY A 49 15.75 12.05 3.95
N PRO A 50 16.62 12.95 4.40
CA PRO A 50 16.19 14.06 5.23
C PRO A 50 15.09 14.87 4.57
N ILE A 51 14.14 15.33 5.37
CA ILE A 51 13.04 16.20 4.94
C ILE A 51 13.20 17.57 5.60
N GLY A 52 12.93 18.64 4.84
CA GLY A 52 12.93 20.01 5.31
C GLY A 52 11.67 20.37 6.12
N PRO A 53 11.54 21.63 6.57
CA PRO A 53 10.36 22.08 7.31
C PRO A 53 9.14 22.34 6.42
N HIS A 54 9.32 22.48 5.11
CA HIS A 54 8.28 22.88 4.18
C HIS A 54 7.75 21.70 3.36
N ARG A 55 6.48 21.79 2.97
CA ARG A 55 5.80 20.78 2.16
C ARG A 55 5.31 21.41 0.86
N ARG A 56 5.41 20.64 -0.22
CA ARG A 56 4.66 20.85 -1.44
C ARG A 56 3.47 19.91 -1.43
N TRP A 57 2.33 20.39 -1.88
CA TRP A 57 1.13 19.59 -2.00
C TRP A 57 0.52 19.83 -3.38
N ASP A 58 0.10 18.73 -4.00
CA ASP A 58 -0.53 18.71 -5.31
C ASP A 58 -1.58 17.59 -5.32
N TRP A 59 -2.37 17.48 -6.37
CA TRP A 59 -3.47 16.52 -6.42
C TRP A 59 -3.67 15.93 -7.81
N ALA A 60 -4.30 14.73 -7.85
CA ALA A 60 -4.82 14.07 -9.03
C ALA A 60 -6.28 13.68 -8.80
N ARG A 61 -7.01 13.46 -9.89
CA ARG A 61 -8.43 13.13 -9.88
C ARG A 61 -8.71 11.87 -10.68
N ALA A 62 -9.72 11.11 -10.24
CA ALA A 62 -10.34 10.06 -11.03
C ALA A 62 -11.84 10.01 -10.74
N ARG A 63 -12.60 9.41 -11.64
CA ARG A 63 -14.01 9.13 -11.37
C ARG A 63 -14.15 7.75 -10.74
N LEU A 64 -14.92 7.65 -9.66
CA LEU A 64 -15.18 6.36 -9.02
C LEU A 64 -15.85 5.37 -10.01
N GLY A 65 -16.66 5.88 -10.94
CA GLY A 65 -17.26 5.10 -12.02
C GLY A 65 -16.22 4.41 -12.89
N ASP A 66 -15.19 5.14 -13.29
CA ASP A 66 -14.10 4.66 -14.14
C ASP A 66 -13.30 3.56 -13.42
N VAL A 67 -12.95 3.79 -12.16
CA VAL A 67 -12.25 2.80 -11.33
C VAL A 67 -13.10 1.53 -11.13
N LYS A 68 -14.43 1.67 -10.95
CA LYS A 68 -15.34 0.53 -10.91
C LYS A 68 -15.43 -0.22 -12.24
N GLN A 69 -15.37 0.49 -13.36
CA GLN A 69 -15.34 -0.11 -14.70
C GLN A 69 -14.04 -0.90 -14.91
N ILE A 70 -12.88 -0.35 -14.59
CA ILE A 70 -11.58 -1.04 -14.66
C ILE A 70 -11.65 -2.34 -13.84
N ARG A 71 -12.11 -2.26 -12.59
CA ARG A 71 -12.31 -3.44 -11.75
C ARG A 71 -13.22 -4.48 -12.38
N LYS A 72 -14.30 -4.07 -13.07
CA LYS A 72 -15.23 -4.98 -13.74
C LYS A 72 -14.58 -5.68 -14.93
N THR A 73 -13.72 -4.97 -15.64
CA THR A 73 -13.06 -5.46 -16.86
C THR A 73 -11.86 -6.36 -16.54
N HIS A 74 -11.01 -5.96 -15.60
CA HIS A 74 -9.73 -6.59 -15.32
C HIS A 74 -9.71 -7.37 -13.99
N GLY A 75 -10.76 -7.31 -13.20
CA GLY A 75 -10.78 -7.93 -11.86
C GLY A 75 -10.21 -7.04 -10.76
N GLY A 76 -9.95 -7.64 -9.61
CA GLY A 76 -9.39 -6.96 -8.46
C GLY A 76 -10.40 -6.14 -7.64
N THR A 77 -9.88 -5.27 -6.80
CA THR A 77 -10.66 -4.35 -5.96
C THR A 77 -10.41 -2.90 -6.39
N VAL A 78 -11.26 -1.97 -5.92
CA VAL A 78 -11.02 -0.51 -6.11
C VAL A 78 -9.64 -0.12 -5.58
N ASN A 79 -9.22 -0.69 -4.45
CA ASN A 79 -7.91 -0.39 -3.87
C ASN A 79 -6.76 -0.86 -4.76
N ASP A 80 -6.88 -2.02 -5.41
CA ASP A 80 -5.83 -2.55 -6.30
C ASP A 80 -5.68 -1.65 -7.53
N VAL A 81 -6.79 -1.19 -8.12
CA VAL A 81 -6.78 -0.23 -9.25
C VAL A 81 -6.12 1.09 -8.86
N VAL A 82 -6.46 1.62 -7.68
CA VAL A 82 -5.88 2.86 -7.18
C VAL A 82 -4.38 2.71 -6.92
N LEU A 83 -3.94 1.58 -6.34
CA LEU A 83 -2.53 1.29 -6.14
C LEU A 83 -1.79 1.11 -7.47
N ALA A 84 -2.41 0.51 -8.49
CA ALA A 84 -1.82 0.37 -9.82
C ALA A 84 -1.59 1.75 -10.49
N ALA A 85 -2.55 2.67 -10.34
CA ALA A 85 -2.40 4.04 -10.81
C ALA A 85 -1.29 4.80 -10.09
N ILE A 86 -1.23 4.68 -8.75
CA ILE A 86 -0.15 5.28 -7.94
C ILE A 86 1.21 4.70 -8.32
N THR A 87 1.28 3.40 -8.60
CA THR A 87 2.51 2.75 -9.06
C THR A 87 2.98 3.35 -10.39
N ASN A 88 2.04 3.63 -11.33
CA ASN A 88 2.37 4.35 -12.55
C ASN A 88 2.93 5.74 -12.25
N GLY A 89 2.29 6.48 -11.35
CA GLY A 89 2.77 7.80 -10.95
C GLY A 89 4.19 7.79 -10.41
N PHE A 90 4.52 6.83 -9.54
CA PHE A 90 5.89 6.67 -9.05
C PHE A 90 6.87 6.22 -10.13
N ARG A 91 6.44 5.35 -11.06
CA ARG A 91 7.25 4.96 -12.21
C ARG A 91 7.65 6.19 -13.02
N GLU A 92 6.67 7.02 -13.40
CA GLU A 92 6.93 8.25 -14.17
C GLU A 92 7.81 9.24 -13.42
N LEU A 93 7.60 9.39 -12.10
CA LEU A 93 8.44 10.24 -11.26
C LEU A 93 9.90 9.77 -11.25
N LEU A 94 10.15 8.47 -11.05
CA LEU A 94 11.51 7.92 -11.05
C LEU A 94 12.17 8.07 -12.42
N LEU A 95 11.45 7.76 -13.50
CA LEU A 95 11.96 7.93 -14.88
C LEU A 95 12.29 9.39 -15.18
N SER A 96 11.46 10.34 -14.75
CA SER A 96 11.71 11.77 -14.93
C SER A 96 12.95 12.26 -14.19
N ARG A 97 13.32 11.56 -13.10
CA ARG A 97 14.56 11.82 -12.35
C ARG A 97 15.77 11.06 -12.88
N GLY A 98 15.62 10.32 -13.98
CA GLY A 98 16.70 9.48 -14.54
C GLY A 98 17.02 8.24 -13.68
N GLU A 99 16.14 7.84 -12.77
CA GLU A 99 16.33 6.67 -11.93
C GLU A 99 15.88 5.39 -12.67
N PRO A 100 16.69 4.31 -12.66
CA PRO A 100 16.28 3.05 -13.27
C PRO A 100 15.10 2.44 -12.51
N VAL A 101 14.13 1.92 -13.22
CA VAL A 101 12.95 1.24 -12.65
C VAL A 101 13.05 -0.29 -12.76
N ALA A 102 13.92 -0.82 -13.63
CA ALA A 102 14.09 -2.27 -13.82
C ALA A 102 14.58 -2.95 -12.52
N GLY A 103 13.92 -4.04 -12.12
CA GLY A 103 14.19 -4.77 -10.88
C GLY A 103 13.88 -3.97 -9.61
N ARG A 104 13.15 -2.86 -9.72
CA ARG A 104 12.86 -1.98 -8.58
C ARG A 104 11.39 -2.06 -8.16
N VAL A 105 11.21 -2.13 -6.86
CA VAL A 105 9.91 -1.98 -6.20
C VAL A 105 9.95 -0.81 -5.21
N ILE A 106 8.83 -0.12 -5.05
CA ILE A 106 8.65 0.90 -4.02
C ILE A 106 7.80 0.30 -2.90
N ARG A 107 8.35 0.28 -1.69
CA ARG A 107 7.62 -0.22 -0.54
C ARG A 107 6.78 0.88 0.07
N THR A 108 5.46 0.65 0.12
CA THR A 108 4.49 1.58 0.70
C THR A 108 3.88 1.02 1.98
N LEU A 109 3.71 1.90 2.97
CA LEU A 109 2.90 1.64 4.15
C LEU A 109 1.44 1.93 3.81
N VAL A 110 0.58 0.90 3.90
CA VAL A 110 -0.86 1.02 3.67
C VAL A 110 -1.59 0.80 5.00
N PRO A 111 -2.14 1.84 5.62
CA PRO A 111 -3.01 1.68 6.78
C PRO A 111 -4.29 0.94 6.38
N VAL A 112 -4.67 -0.07 7.17
CA VAL A 112 -5.90 -0.83 6.98
C VAL A 112 -6.71 -0.83 8.26
N SER A 113 -8.04 -0.69 8.13
CA SER A 113 -8.93 -0.85 9.27
C SER A 113 -9.09 -2.34 9.58
N VAL A 114 -8.81 -2.73 10.82
CA VAL A 114 -8.98 -4.10 11.32
C VAL A 114 -10.26 -4.28 12.14
N ARG A 115 -11.25 -3.40 11.95
CA ARG A 115 -12.54 -3.49 12.63
C ARG A 115 -13.30 -4.73 12.18
N SER A 116 -13.82 -5.49 13.16
CA SER A 116 -14.79 -6.55 12.87
C SER A 116 -16.13 -5.95 12.38
N HIS A 117 -16.95 -6.77 11.72
CA HIS A 117 -18.28 -6.35 11.26
C HIS A 117 -19.17 -5.84 12.41
N GLU A 118 -18.99 -6.38 13.62
CA GLU A 118 -19.73 -6.05 14.83
C GLU A 118 -19.30 -4.71 15.47
N GLU A 119 -18.08 -4.25 15.17
CA GLU A 119 -17.49 -3.00 15.71
C GLU A 119 -17.69 -1.79 14.78
N ARG A 120 -18.48 -1.95 13.69
CA ARG A 120 -18.82 -0.84 12.81
C ARG A 120 -19.71 0.14 13.54
N GLY A 121 -19.18 1.33 13.83
CA GLY A 121 -19.87 2.39 14.57
C GLY A 121 -19.21 2.75 15.90
N SER A 122 -18.20 2.00 16.36
CA SER A 122 -17.39 2.44 17.48
C SER A 122 -16.38 3.51 17.02
N TYR A 123 -16.16 4.52 17.87
CA TYR A 123 -15.19 5.60 17.60
C TYR A 123 -13.73 5.17 17.87
N ASP A 124 -13.48 3.91 18.24
CA ASP A 124 -12.14 3.40 18.46
C ASP A 124 -11.36 3.33 17.14
N ASN A 125 -10.22 3.98 17.11
CA ASN A 125 -9.35 4.01 15.92
C ASN A 125 -8.45 2.77 15.89
N LYS A 126 -9.01 1.62 15.48
CA LYS A 126 -8.26 0.37 15.27
C LYS A 126 -7.69 0.35 13.86
N VAL A 127 -6.49 0.86 13.72
CA VAL A 127 -5.74 0.87 12.46
C VAL A 127 -4.55 -0.07 12.58
N SER A 128 -4.44 -0.99 11.66
CA SER A 128 -3.23 -1.78 11.42
C SER A 128 -2.52 -1.26 10.18
N ALA A 129 -1.29 -1.68 9.97
CA ALA A 129 -0.53 -1.32 8.79
C ALA A 129 -0.11 -2.57 8.03
N MET A 130 -0.22 -2.52 6.72
CA MET A 130 0.34 -3.51 5.81
C MET A 130 1.43 -2.84 4.97
N PHE A 131 2.45 -3.62 4.61
CA PHE A 131 3.50 -3.19 3.71
C PHE A 131 3.24 -3.80 2.35
N ALA A 132 2.93 -2.96 1.36
CA ALA A 132 2.78 -3.39 -0.01
C ALA A 132 3.98 -2.94 -0.84
N GLU A 133 4.31 -3.72 -1.85
CA GLU A 133 5.36 -3.41 -2.82
C GLU A 133 4.72 -2.95 -4.13
N LEU A 134 5.05 -1.74 -4.55
CA LEU A 134 4.58 -1.16 -5.80
C LEU A 134 5.57 -1.55 -6.90
N PRO A 135 5.19 -2.40 -7.87
CA PRO A 135 6.10 -2.93 -8.90
C PRO A 135 6.30 -1.91 -10.03
N VAL A 136 7.10 -0.87 -9.77
CA VAL A 136 7.37 0.20 -10.74
C VAL A 136 8.14 -0.28 -11.98
N GLU A 137 8.73 -1.48 -11.94
CA GLU A 137 9.36 -2.12 -13.09
C GLU A 137 8.36 -2.55 -14.17
N ILE A 138 7.12 -2.87 -13.77
CA ILE A 138 6.10 -3.38 -14.69
C ILE A 138 5.51 -2.19 -15.47
N GLU A 139 5.79 -2.16 -16.77
CA GLU A 139 5.31 -1.12 -17.68
C GLU A 139 3.85 -1.34 -18.08
N ASP A 140 3.48 -2.57 -18.41
CA ASP A 140 2.12 -2.92 -18.81
C ASP A 140 1.11 -2.67 -17.67
N PRO A 141 0.07 -1.84 -17.89
CA PRO A 141 -0.86 -1.43 -16.84
C PRO A 141 -1.70 -2.60 -16.31
N VAL A 142 -2.07 -3.56 -17.16
CA VAL A 142 -2.89 -4.71 -16.75
C VAL A 142 -2.06 -5.67 -15.92
N ARG A 143 -0.85 -6.03 -16.39
CA ARG A 143 0.08 -6.88 -15.63
C ARG A 143 0.46 -6.26 -14.28
N ARG A 144 0.59 -4.94 -14.23
CA ARG A 144 0.86 -4.20 -12.99
C ARG A 144 -0.32 -4.31 -12.02
N LEU A 145 -1.54 -4.20 -12.51
CA LEU A 145 -2.76 -4.39 -11.72
C LEU A 145 -2.87 -5.82 -11.20
N ASP A 146 -2.63 -6.82 -12.05
CA ASP A 146 -2.68 -8.23 -11.67
C ASP A 146 -1.66 -8.56 -10.57
N ALA A 147 -0.41 -8.11 -10.72
CA ALA A 147 0.64 -8.31 -9.72
C ALA A 147 0.27 -7.70 -8.36
N LEU A 148 -0.32 -6.50 -8.35
CA LEU A 148 -0.80 -5.85 -7.13
C LEU A 148 -1.99 -6.59 -6.52
N HIS A 149 -2.92 -7.05 -7.34
CA HIS A 149 -4.07 -7.82 -6.87
C HIS A 149 -3.63 -9.11 -6.17
N GLU A 150 -2.77 -9.90 -6.78
CA GLU A 150 -2.19 -11.12 -6.19
C GLU A 150 -1.48 -10.82 -4.87
N GLN A 151 -0.63 -9.80 -4.85
CA GLN A 151 0.09 -9.39 -3.65
C GLN A 151 -0.86 -9.00 -2.52
N MET A 152 -1.88 -8.18 -2.81
CA MET A 152 -2.85 -7.73 -1.80
C MET A 152 -3.70 -8.87 -1.26
N GLN A 153 -4.01 -9.90 -2.07
CA GLN A 153 -4.65 -11.12 -1.61
C GLN A 153 -3.75 -11.89 -0.63
N HIS A 154 -2.48 -12.10 -0.98
CA HIS A 154 -1.51 -12.74 -0.09
C HIS A 154 -1.34 -11.99 1.23
N LEU A 155 -1.25 -10.66 1.21
CA LEU A 155 -1.11 -9.84 2.41
C LEU A 155 -2.33 -9.95 3.34
N LYS A 156 -3.55 -9.99 2.80
CA LYS A 156 -4.77 -10.19 3.59
C LYS A 156 -4.81 -11.57 4.26
N HIS A 157 -4.34 -12.61 3.57
CA HIS A 157 -4.32 -13.98 4.10
C HIS A 157 -3.13 -14.26 5.02
N SER A 158 -2.02 -13.51 4.92
CA SER A 158 -0.81 -13.71 5.73
C SER A 158 -0.95 -13.34 7.21
N GLY A 159 -2.05 -12.68 7.59
CA GLY A 159 -2.28 -12.23 8.96
C GLY A 159 -1.35 -11.10 9.43
N GLN A 160 -0.63 -10.43 8.54
CA GLN A 160 0.26 -9.30 8.91
C GLN A 160 -0.49 -8.20 9.66
N ALA A 161 -1.70 -7.87 9.22
CA ALA A 161 -2.54 -6.89 9.90
C ALA A 161 -2.87 -7.31 11.35
N VAL A 162 -3.17 -8.59 11.56
CA VAL A 162 -3.46 -9.16 12.89
C VAL A 162 -2.20 -9.22 13.76
N ALA A 163 -1.04 -9.52 13.17
CA ALA A 163 0.22 -9.53 13.90
C ALA A 163 0.62 -8.13 14.39
N ALA A 164 0.46 -7.11 13.56
CA ALA A 164 0.72 -5.72 13.93
C ALA A 164 -0.24 -5.23 15.03
N GLU A 165 -1.53 -5.57 14.96
CA GLU A 165 -2.51 -5.27 16.02
C GLU A 165 -2.12 -5.91 17.35
N ARG A 166 -1.74 -7.20 17.35
CA ARG A 166 -1.34 -7.91 18.56
C ARG A 166 -0.05 -7.36 19.17
N LEU A 167 0.91 -6.94 18.34
CA LEU A 167 2.13 -6.27 18.82
C LEU A 167 1.79 -4.92 19.48
N THR A 168 0.87 -4.16 18.92
CA THR A 168 0.39 -2.89 19.49
C THR A 168 -0.37 -3.14 20.81
N ALA A 169 -1.19 -4.18 20.87
CA ALA A 169 -1.91 -4.58 22.11
C ALA A 169 -0.95 -5.04 23.21
N LEU A 170 0.13 -5.79 22.87
CA LEU A 170 1.18 -6.17 23.81
C LEU A 170 1.96 -4.93 24.29
N GLY A 171 2.13 -3.91 23.45
CA GLY A 171 2.73 -2.62 23.85
C GLY A 171 1.98 -1.92 24.96
N GLY A 172 0.66 -2.11 25.07
CA GLY A 172 -0.16 -1.60 26.18
C GLY A 172 0.18 -2.16 27.56
N PHE A 173 0.89 -3.29 27.62
CA PHE A 173 1.39 -3.90 28.87
C PHE A 173 2.87 -3.61 29.17
N ALA A 174 3.59 -3.02 28.21
CA ALA A 174 4.98 -2.67 28.40
C ALA A 174 5.13 -1.41 29.28
N PRO A 175 6.08 -1.39 30.24
CA PRO A 175 6.38 -0.16 30.97
C PRO A 175 6.70 0.97 30.00
N ALA A 176 6.20 2.19 30.30
CA ALA A 176 6.37 3.37 29.45
C ALA A 176 7.84 3.62 29.04
N MET A 177 8.79 3.25 29.91
CA MET A 177 10.23 3.35 29.62
C MET A 177 10.68 2.39 28.52
N LEU A 178 10.12 1.16 28.42
CA LEU A 178 10.42 0.22 27.33
C LEU A 178 9.79 0.67 26.02
N LEU A 179 8.59 1.26 26.06
CA LEU A 179 7.96 1.87 24.87
C LEU A 179 8.76 3.07 24.37
N ALA A 180 9.24 3.93 25.27
CA ALA A 180 10.10 5.06 24.93
C ALA A 180 11.46 4.61 24.35
N LEU A 181 12.03 3.53 24.90
CA LEU A 181 13.27 2.94 24.37
C LEU A 181 13.04 2.29 23.00
N ALA A 182 11.96 1.52 22.83
CA ALA A 182 11.58 0.94 21.56
C ALA A 182 11.31 2.02 20.49
N GLY A 183 10.64 3.13 20.86
CA GLY A 183 10.47 4.29 20.01
C GLY A 183 11.80 4.94 19.61
N ARG A 184 12.72 5.13 20.56
CA ARG A 184 14.07 5.68 20.27
C ARG A 184 14.92 4.76 19.42
N VAL A 185 14.86 3.44 19.63
CA VAL A 185 15.56 2.46 18.79
C VAL A 185 14.90 2.39 17.42
N GLY A 186 13.56 2.39 17.36
CA GLY A 186 12.80 2.38 16.12
C GLY A 186 13.09 3.60 15.22
N THR A 187 13.29 4.78 15.81
CA THR A 187 13.68 5.98 15.04
C THR A 187 15.15 5.96 14.57
N ARG A 188 15.99 5.09 15.13
CA ARG A 188 17.38 4.89 14.71
C ARG A 188 17.56 3.74 13.71
N LEU A 189 16.54 2.88 13.53
CA LEU A 189 16.57 1.88 12.48
C LEU A 189 16.56 2.58 11.12
N PRO A 190 17.30 2.04 10.12
CA PRO A 190 17.27 2.60 8.77
C PRO A 190 15.83 2.64 8.28
N GLN A 191 15.25 3.84 8.17
CA GLN A 191 13.87 4.03 7.68
C GLN A 191 13.77 3.80 6.16
N SER A 192 14.84 3.28 5.56
CA SER A 192 14.90 2.83 4.16
C SER A 192 13.98 1.65 3.85
N ALA A 193 13.39 1.03 4.87
CA ALA A 193 12.42 -0.06 4.70
C ALA A 193 11.09 0.39 4.06
N ILE A 194 10.77 1.69 4.13
CA ILE A 194 9.52 2.28 3.61
C ILE A 194 9.89 3.47 2.74
N ASN A 195 9.44 3.47 1.49
CA ASN A 195 9.72 4.56 0.55
C ASN A 195 8.59 5.60 0.53
N THR A 196 7.35 5.17 0.79
CA THR A 196 6.18 6.06 0.76
C THR A 196 5.08 5.56 1.70
N VAL A 197 4.11 6.42 1.95
CA VAL A 197 2.86 6.08 2.66
C VAL A 197 1.70 6.29 1.70
N THR A 198 0.82 5.30 1.61
CA THR A 198 -0.39 5.38 0.78
C THR A 198 -1.61 5.09 1.65
N THR A 199 -2.44 6.10 1.88
CA THR A 199 -3.68 5.95 2.68
C THR A 199 -4.90 6.01 1.78
N ASN A 200 -5.87 5.12 1.99
CA ASN A 200 -7.13 5.14 1.24
C ASN A 200 -8.31 5.16 2.21
N VAL A 201 -9.04 6.26 2.21
CA VAL A 201 -10.20 6.48 3.09
C VAL A 201 -11.45 6.62 2.22
N PRO A 202 -12.40 5.68 2.32
CA PRO A 202 -13.68 5.85 1.64
C PRO A 202 -14.50 6.95 2.31
N GLY A 203 -14.90 7.94 1.54
CA GLY A 203 -15.76 9.02 1.97
C GLY A 203 -17.21 8.85 1.51
N PRO A 204 -18.11 9.77 1.94
CA PRO A 204 -19.53 9.72 1.62
C PRO A 204 -19.75 9.90 0.11
N GLN A 205 -20.67 9.11 -0.43
CA GLN A 205 -21.07 9.17 -1.83
C GLN A 205 -22.37 10.00 -2.00
N GLN A 206 -22.64 10.86 -1.06
CA GLN A 206 -23.72 11.84 -1.08
C GLN A 206 -23.14 13.23 -0.91
N PRO A 207 -23.69 14.25 -1.58
CA PRO A 207 -23.18 15.60 -1.48
C PRO A 207 -23.33 16.14 -0.04
N LEU A 208 -22.25 16.70 0.46
CA LEU A 208 -22.22 17.42 1.74
C LEU A 208 -22.40 18.92 1.52
N TYR A 209 -22.95 19.57 2.53
CA TYR A 209 -23.21 21.00 2.52
C TYR A 209 -22.60 21.66 3.76
N LEU A 210 -22.01 22.82 3.58
CA LEU A 210 -21.53 23.67 4.68
C LEU A 210 -22.11 25.08 4.50
N ALA A 211 -22.82 25.57 5.51
CA ALA A 211 -23.49 26.88 5.46
C ALA A 211 -24.35 27.07 4.20
N GLY A 212 -25.12 26.06 3.79
CA GLY A 212 -25.97 26.08 2.59
C GLY A 212 -25.21 25.96 1.24
N LYS A 213 -23.90 25.87 1.25
CA LYS A 213 -23.08 25.68 0.04
C LYS A 213 -22.70 24.21 -0.11
N ARG A 214 -22.87 23.66 -1.34
CA ARG A 214 -22.48 22.30 -1.66
C ARG A 214 -20.95 22.20 -1.70
N MET A 215 -20.40 21.20 -1.03
CA MET A 215 -19.01 20.82 -1.20
C MET A 215 -18.86 20.11 -2.56
N LEU A 216 -17.95 20.57 -3.39
CA LEU A 216 -17.74 20.02 -4.73
C LEU A 216 -16.72 18.88 -4.72
N GLU A 217 -15.61 19.08 -4.02
CA GLU A 217 -14.51 18.13 -3.94
C GLU A 217 -13.88 18.18 -2.54
N ALA A 218 -13.23 17.09 -2.17
CA ALA A 218 -12.41 17.03 -0.96
C ALA A 218 -11.09 16.34 -1.29
N PHE A 219 -9.98 17.03 -1.02
CA PHE A 219 -8.64 16.50 -1.27
C PHE A 219 -7.97 16.15 0.05
N PRO A 220 -7.50 14.91 0.19
CA PRO A 220 -6.86 14.48 1.42
C PRO A 220 -5.41 14.97 1.50
N PHE A 221 -4.92 15.05 2.72
CA PHE A 221 -3.52 15.35 3.01
C PHE A 221 -2.93 14.25 3.89
N VAL A 222 -1.69 13.82 3.60
CA VAL A 222 -0.94 12.92 4.45
C VAL A 222 0.33 13.61 4.94
N PRO A 223 0.57 13.68 6.26
CA PRO A 223 1.80 14.24 6.79
C PRO A 223 2.99 13.34 6.46
N LEU A 224 4.12 13.94 6.12
CA LEU A 224 5.39 13.24 5.95
C LEU A 224 6.10 13.12 7.30
N GLY A 225 6.79 12.00 7.50
CA GLY A 225 7.58 11.75 8.69
C GLY A 225 8.81 10.90 8.42
N GLY A 226 9.75 10.93 9.36
CA GLY A 226 10.99 10.17 9.24
C GLY A 226 11.82 10.60 8.03
N GLN A 227 12.10 9.65 7.14
CA GLN A 227 12.87 9.86 5.91
C GLN A 227 12.00 9.70 4.65
N VAL A 228 10.69 9.70 4.78
CA VAL A 228 9.75 9.60 3.65
C VAL A 228 9.53 10.98 3.05
N ARG A 229 9.93 11.16 1.80
CA ARG A 229 9.88 12.44 1.09
C ARG A 229 8.58 12.66 0.31
N VAL A 230 7.86 11.58 -0.01
CA VAL A 230 6.61 11.65 -0.77
C VAL A 230 5.58 10.70 -0.16
N GLY A 231 4.36 11.18 0.04
CA GLY A 231 3.22 10.39 0.49
C GLY A 231 1.98 10.66 -0.36
N VAL A 232 1.09 9.69 -0.45
CA VAL A 232 -0.15 9.77 -1.23
C VAL A 232 -1.34 9.43 -0.33
N ALA A 233 -2.31 10.32 -0.26
CA ALA A 233 -3.58 10.07 0.40
C ALA A 233 -4.70 10.00 -0.63
N ILE A 234 -5.67 9.12 -0.44
CA ILE A 234 -6.81 8.94 -1.32
C ILE A 234 -8.09 9.14 -0.52
N PHE A 235 -9.02 9.86 -1.09
CA PHE A 235 -10.34 10.07 -0.53
C PHE A 235 -11.40 10.01 -1.62
N SER A 236 -12.43 9.18 -1.45
CA SER A 236 -13.57 9.16 -2.37
C SER A 236 -14.70 10.04 -1.86
N TYR A 237 -15.28 10.86 -2.73
CA TYR A 237 -16.37 11.75 -2.38
C TYR A 237 -17.28 11.99 -3.59
N ASP A 238 -18.58 11.85 -3.40
CA ASP A 238 -19.66 12.21 -4.37
C ASP A 238 -19.35 11.79 -5.83
N GLY A 239 -18.94 10.54 -6.02
CA GLY A 239 -18.59 9.95 -7.31
C GLY A 239 -17.17 10.24 -7.81
N GLY A 240 -16.38 11.03 -7.08
CA GLY A 240 -14.97 11.27 -7.33
C GLY A 240 -14.04 10.39 -6.49
N ILE A 241 -12.81 10.24 -6.96
CA ILE A 241 -11.67 9.75 -6.18
C ILE A 241 -10.59 10.80 -6.31
N ASN A 242 -10.21 11.41 -5.19
CA ASN A 242 -9.23 12.46 -5.15
C ASN A 242 -7.96 11.96 -4.47
N PHE A 243 -6.82 12.21 -5.10
CA PHE A 243 -5.51 11.89 -4.60
C PHE A 243 -4.85 13.18 -4.14
N GLY A 244 -4.43 13.24 -2.88
CA GLY A 244 -3.58 14.29 -2.36
C GLY A 244 -2.15 13.78 -2.27
N VAL A 245 -1.23 14.40 -2.99
CA VAL A 245 0.18 14.06 -2.99
C VAL A 245 0.94 15.09 -2.19
N THR A 246 1.62 14.64 -1.14
CA THR A 246 2.46 15.50 -0.31
C THR A 246 3.93 15.18 -0.59
N GLY A 247 4.70 16.18 -0.92
CA GLY A 247 6.15 16.10 -1.12
C GLY A 247 6.90 17.01 -0.16
N ASP A 248 8.11 16.64 0.17
CA ASP A 248 9.07 17.57 0.77
C ASP A 248 9.44 18.65 -0.26
N LEU A 249 9.36 19.92 0.10
CA LEU A 249 9.51 21.02 -0.86
C LEU A 249 10.87 21.02 -1.55
N ASP A 250 11.93 20.75 -0.79
CA ASP A 250 13.30 20.89 -1.27
C ASP A 250 13.74 19.68 -2.11
N SER A 251 13.34 18.47 -1.70
CA SER A 251 13.80 17.21 -2.30
C SER A 251 12.80 16.58 -3.28
N SER A 252 11.57 17.08 -3.33
CA SER A 252 10.50 16.56 -4.20
C SER A 252 9.64 17.67 -4.77
N PRO A 253 10.24 18.67 -5.46
CA PRO A 253 9.48 19.78 -6.07
C PRO A 253 8.65 19.34 -7.27
N ASP A 254 8.90 18.16 -7.79
CA ASP A 254 8.38 17.56 -9.02
C ASP A 254 7.18 16.60 -8.82
N ILE A 255 6.54 16.65 -7.65
CA ILE A 255 5.38 15.77 -7.34
C ILE A 255 4.23 15.88 -8.35
N GLY A 256 4.14 16.98 -9.12
CA GLY A 256 3.19 17.11 -10.21
C GLY A 256 3.37 16.06 -11.32
N VAL A 257 4.58 15.50 -11.50
CA VAL A 257 4.81 14.36 -12.41
C VAL A 257 4.07 13.13 -11.89
N LEU A 258 4.17 12.86 -10.59
CA LEU A 258 3.46 11.75 -9.95
C LEU A 258 1.94 11.92 -10.07
N CYS A 259 1.41 13.13 -9.87
CA CYS A 259 -0.01 13.41 -10.02
C CYS A 259 -0.51 13.09 -11.44
N ARG A 260 0.17 13.59 -12.47
CA ARG A 260 -0.15 13.27 -13.88
C ARG A 260 -0.03 11.77 -14.16
N GLY A 261 1.03 11.13 -13.67
CA GLY A 261 1.23 9.69 -13.84
C GLY A 261 0.14 8.84 -13.16
N ILE A 262 -0.49 9.32 -12.08
CA ILE A 262 -1.67 8.68 -11.47
C ILE A 262 -2.87 8.78 -12.43
N GLU A 263 -3.16 9.95 -12.98
CA GLU A 263 -4.26 10.17 -13.92
C GLU A 263 -4.07 9.35 -15.21
N ASP A 264 -2.85 9.35 -15.74
CA ASP A 264 -2.46 8.53 -16.90
C ASP A 264 -2.61 7.03 -16.62
N GLY A 265 -2.25 6.57 -15.43
CA GLY A 265 -2.41 5.17 -15.02
C GLY A 265 -3.87 4.71 -15.01
N ILE A 266 -4.80 5.57 -14.60
CA ILE A 266 -6.25 5.32 -14.72
C ILE A 266 -6.67 5.29 -16.19
N ALA A 267 -6.23 6.26 -16.98
CA ALA A 267 -6.56 6.35 -18.41
C ALA A 267 -6.06 5.13 -19.20
N GLN A 268 -4.85 4.65 -18.91
CA GLN A 268 -4.27 3.46 -19.52
C GLN A 268 -5.11 2.21 -19.25
N LEU A 269 -5.59 2.03 -18.00
CA LEU A 269 -6.42 0.89 -17.60
C LEU A 269 -7.85 0.96 -18.18
N LEU A 270 -8.35 2.15 -18.50
CA LEU A 270 -9.64 2.36 -19.17
C LEU A 270 -9.58 2.09 -20.67
N SER A 271 -8.43 2.31 -21.27
CA SER A 271 -8.25 2.09 -22.72
C SER A 271 -8.41 0.60 -23.02
N PRO A 272 -9.14 0.22 -24.09
CA PRO A 272 -9.16 -1.16 -24.53
C PRO A 272 -7.72 -1.59 -24.78
N ALA A 273 -7.30 -2.69 -24.13
CA ALA A 273 -5.95 -3.23 -24.25
C ALA A 273 -5.58 -3.35 -25.74
N ALA A 274 -4.60 -2.61 -26.20
CA ALA A 274 -3.97 -2.92 -27.47
C ALA A 274 -3.44 -4.37 -27.37
N PRO A 275 -3.68 -5.26 -28.35
CA PRO A 275 -3.24 -6.64 -28.26
C PRO A 275 -1.74 -6.65 -27.96
N SER A 276 -1.38 -7.19 -26.80
CA SER A 276 0.01 -7.32 -26.37
C SER A 276 0.81 -8.03 -27.46
N ALA A 277 1.86 -7.39 -27.95
CA ALA A 277 2.75 -8.01 -28.92
C ALA A 277 3.25 -9.35 -28.33
N PRO A 278 3.18 -10.47 -29.08
CA PRO A 278 3.55 -11.77 -28.57
C PRO A 278 5.00 -11.75 -28.11
N THR A 279 5.20 -12.17 -26.88
CA THR A 279 6.53 -12.27 -26.24
C THR A 279 7.48 -13.06 -27.13
N ARG A 280 8.71 -12.63 -27.24
CA ARG A 280 9.77 -13.21 -28.10
C ARG A 280 9.94 -14.73 -27.94
N SER A 281 9.46 -15.32 -26.84
CA SER A 281 9.43 -16.75 -26.54
C SER A 281 8.42 -17.55 -27.38
N GLU A 282 7.31 -16.95 -27.81
CA GLU A 282 6.30 -17.69 -28.62
C GLU A 282 6.65 -17.77 -30.12
N ARG A 283 7.58 -16.94 -30.57
CA ARG A 283 8.08 -16.97 -31.98
C ARG A 283 9.06 -18.11 -32.29
N ALA A 284 9.48 -18.89 -31.27
CA ALA A 284 10.53 -19.89 -31.42
C ALA A 284 10.04 -21.36 -31.46
N LYS A 285 8.76 -21.63 -31.78
CA LYS A 285 8.36 -23.01 -32.08
C LYS A 285 8.55 -23.30 -33.59
N PRO A 286 9.52 -24.15 -34.00
CA PRO A 286 9.69 -24.55 -35.39
C PRO A 286 8.44 -25.32 -35.81
N ARG A 287 7.86 -24.94 -36.95
CA ARG A 287 6.83 -25.72 -37.62
C ARG A 287 7.41 -27.12 -37.94
N SER A 288 6.88 -28.16 -37.31
CA SER A 288 7.17 -29.54 -37.67
C SER A 288 6.74 -29.78 -39.12
N ARG A 289 7.72 -30.09 -39.99
CA ARG A 289 7.50 -30.57 -41.37
C ARG A 289 6.73 -31.89 -41.29
N ARG A 290 5.54 -31.91 -41.86
CA ARG A 290 4.83 -33.16 -42.20
C ARG A 290 5.65 -33.93 -43.21
N PRO A 291 5.88 -35.25 -43.05
CA PRO A 291 6.46 -36.05 -44.12
C PRO A 291 5.45 -36.24 -45.24
N SER A 292 5.88 -35.96 -46.45
CA SER A 292 5.20 -36.27 -47.70
C SER A 292 5.13 -37.79 -47.86
N ARG A 293 3.91 -38.32 -47.97
CA ARG A 293 3.69 -39.68 -48.49
C ARG A 293 3.92 -39.64 -50.01
N ALA A 294 4.93 -40.37 -50.46
CA ALA A 294 5.06 -40.75 -51.84
C ALA A 294 4.36 -42.12 -52.07
N THR A 295 3.53 -42.16 -53.04
CA THR A 295 2.97 -43.36 -53.68
C THR A 295 4.08 -44.15 -54.42
#